data_5e6ea5ca35159c5d83fa00cafb841aca
#
_entry.id   5e6ea5ca35159c5d83fa00cafb841aca
#
_cell.length_a   1.000
_cell.length_b   1.000
_cell.length_c   1.000
_cell.angle_alpha   90.00
_cell.angle_beta   90.00
_cell.angle_gamma   90.00
#
_symmetry.space_group_name_H-M   'P 1'
#
loop_
_entity.id
_entity.type
_entity.pdbx_description
1 polymer ?
#
loop_
_entity_poly.entity_id
_entity_poly.type
_entity_poly.pdbx_seq_one_letter_code
_entity_poly.pdbx_strand_id
1 'polypeptide(L)'
;MGNINLICFNQKKYKPKWNSGDIINSSFSIKSINSNIINNKKKSDWILFWDYRIGLPDEKYINNLTNQIGDVFHLGLLFGLGELPMSLNYLRPNWLLILNSDKNIKSISWRLTPQACLIKTDLFKNMESFIQHYEDINYSFLDFGFNLIKQGFVPRYSPGMIYEKKEFKKIIYSEFDELIFIKNNFSKKWYYWVLFRKILTNQLKVLDFIKTLKLKKIFTNEIKLNNNIVDSYSLDNKKTKFINNISIIIPTLYRYNYLLRLLKQINNQNILPNQVIIIDQTPIEYRENINKSEFDKLDIVMIYLKKMGQSTARNEGIKICKTDYVLFCDDDIEIKNNFIENHIENSIPNNDTISCGTAIESDINKLYYKNSYRRIAEGFAGGNSLIPIKFFLKTGLFDVAFDKGMRADRDLGIRLFLNGYTIILDPSIVVLHHRANKGGLRHHNQRKITFYGSRQSIIKLHIPSVSDFYISKRYFSDIQNKEMYWLAILGTFAYHGNKISFILQTLYSFFCIPKTIWTINQRIAKAKELLKTYPKIPTFYKIDE
;
A
#
# COMPACT_ATOMS: atom_id res chain seq x y z
N MET A 1 -10.71 -28.77 3.70
CA MET A 1 -11.34 -27.82 2.77
C MET A 1 -12.42 -27.10 3.53
N GLY A 2 -12.43 -25.76 3.49
CA GLY A 2 -13.46 -24.97 4.17
C GLY A 2 -14.82 -25.16 3.51
N ASN A 3 -15.89 -25.15 4.30
CA ASN A 3 -17.25 -25.21 3.76
C ASN A 3 -17.62 -23.83 3.19
N ILE A 4 -18.00 -23.78 1.89
CA ILE A 4 -18.32 -22.55 1.16
C ILE A 4 -19.78 -22.56 0.76
N ASN A 5 -20.61 -21.72 1.37
CA ASN A 5 -22.00 -21.54 0.95
C ASN A 5 -22.09 -20.60 -0.25
N LEU A 6 -22.82 -21.00 -1.27
CA LEU A 6 -23.01 -20.23 -2.50
C LEU A 6 -24.34 -19.44 -2.43
N ILE A 7 -24.24 -18.12 -2.43
CA ILE A 7 -25.38 -17.22 -2.63
C ILE A 7 -25.44 -16.82 -4.10
N CYS A 8 -26.43 -17.29 -4.82
CA CYS A 8 -26.51 -17.08 -6.26
C CYS A 8 -27.65 -16.17 -6.68
N PHE A 9 -27.37 -15.37 -7.71
CA PHE A 9 -28.26 -14.40 -8.32
C PHE A 9 -28.56 -14.78 -9.78
N ASN A 10 -29.76 -14.40 -10.25
CA ASN A 10 -30.16 -14.46 -11.67
C ASN A 10 -30.09 -15.85 -12.34
N GLN A 11 -30.58 -16.89 -11.63
CA GLN A 11 -30.49 -18.29 -12.03
C GLN A 11 -31.46 -18.77 -13.11
N LYS A 12 -32.38 -17.95 -13.61
CA LYS A 12 -33.51 -18.39 -14.48
C LYS A 12 -33.15 -19.30 -15.65
N LYS A 13 -31.86 -19.43 -16.01
CA LYS A 13 -31.35 -20.26 -17.12
C LYS A 13 -30.37 -21.35 -16.73
N TYR A 14 -29.89 -21.42 -15.48
CA TYR A 14 -28.83 -22.34 -15.07
C TYR A 14 -29.14 -22.96 -13.71
N LYS A 15 -29.15 -24.31 -13.64
CA LYS A 15 -29.08 -24.99 -12.34
C LYS A 15 -27.63 -24.93 -11.86
N PRO A 16 -27.33 -24.21 -10.76
CA PRO A 16 -25.98 -24.16 -10.24
C PRO A 16 -25.55 -25.56 -9.79
N LYS A 17 -24.37 -26.01 -10.22
CA LYS A 17 -23.69 -27.18 -9.65
C LYS A 17 -22.65 -26.64 -8.69
N TRP A 18 -22.79 -26.92 -7.41
CA TRP A 18 -21.88 -26.51 -6.37
C TRP A 18 -21.75 -27.63 -5.34
N ASN A 19 -20.54 -28.13 -5.11
CA ASN A 19 -20.28 -29.30 -4.26
C ASN A 19 -19.64 -28.90 -2.91
N SER A 20 -19.20 -27.66 -2.77
CA SER A 20 -18.40 -27.20 -1.61
C SER A 20 -19.24 -26.67 -0.46
N GLY A 21 -20.57 -26.67 -0.58
CA GLY A 21 -21.50 -26.21 0.46
C GLY A 21 -22.93 -26.07 -0.04
N ASP A 22 -23.78 -25.39 0.75
CA ASP A 22 -25.18 -25.16 0.43
C ASP A 22 -25.36 -24.10 -0.66
N ILE A 23 -26.43 -24.25 -1.48
CA ILE A 23 -26.83 -23.28 -2.50
C ILE A 23 -28.02 -22.49 -1.99
N ILE A 24 -27.88 -21.17 -1.96
CA ILE A 24 -28.90 -20.23 -1.49
C ILE A 24 -29.30 -19.31 -2.65
N ASN A 25 -30.55 -19.39 -3.07
CA ASN A 25 -31.10 -18.52 -4.11
C ASN A 25 -31.49 -17.17 -3.50
N SER A 26 -31.00 -16.08 -4.05
CA SER A 26 -31.28 -14.74 -3.56
C SER A 26 -31.65 -13.78 -4.69
N SER A 27 -32.50 -12.80 -4.40
CA SER A 27 -32.62 -11.63 -5.26
C SER A 27 -31.41 -10.73 -5.06
N PHE A 28 -31.06 -9.97 -6.10
CA PHE A 28 -29.94 -9.01 -6.05
C PHE A 28 -30.35 -7.76 -5.26
N SER A 29 -30.67 -7.98 -3.98
CA SER A 29 -31.06 -6.91 -3.04
C SER A 29 -30.48 -7.18 -1.67
N ILE A 30 -30.21 -6.11 -0.96
CA ILE A 30 -29.66 -6.10 0.39
C ILE A 30 -30.53 -6.86 1.38
N LYS A 31 -31.85 -6.60 1.36
CA LYS A 31 -32.81 -7.24 2.27
C LYS A 31 -32.85 -8.76 2.10
N SER A 32 -32.82 -9.22 0.84
CA SER A 32 -32.85 -10.64 0.52
C SER A 32 -31.56 -11.35 0.93
N ILE A 33 -30.41 -10.71 0.77
CA ILE A 33 -29.12 -11.26 1.19
C ILE A 33 -29.08 -11.43 2.71
N ASN A 34 -29.44 -10.41 3.46
CA ASN A 34 -29.42 -10.47 4.93
C ASN A 34 -30.39 -11.51 5.48
N SER A 35 -31.64 -11.57 4.99
CA SER A 35 -32.63 -12.55 5.45
C SER A 35 -32.19 -13.99 5.18
N ASN A 36 -31.58 -14.25 4.03
CA ASN A 36 -31.13 -15.58 3.65
C ASN A 36 -29.92 -16.07 4.46
N ILE A 37 -29.02 -15.17 4.86
CA ILE A 37 -27.85 -15.52 5.66
C ILE A 37 -28.20 -15.73 7.13
N ILE A 38 -29.06 -14.87 7.68
CA ILE A 38 -29.50 -14.97 9.08
C ILE A 38 -30.32 -16.26 9.31
N ASN A 39 -31.14 -16.64 8.32
CA ASN A 39 -31.99 -17.82 8.42
C ASN A 39 -31.25 -19.16 8.16
N ASN A 40 -30.06 -19.13 7.58
CA ASN A 40 -29.32 -20.34 7.26
C ASN A 40 -28.43 -20.76 8.44
N LYS A 41 -28.93 -21.68 9.28
CA LYS A 41 -28.28 -22.15 10.51
C LYS A 41 -27.00 -23.00 10.30
N LYS A 42 -26.68 -23.38 9.06
CA LYS A 42 -25.44 -24.15 8.80
C LYS A 42 -24.24 -23.19 8.79
N LYS A 43 -23.34 -23.39 9.72
CA LYS A 43 -22.07 -22.65 9.79
C LYS A 43 -21.18 -23.02 8.61
N SER A 44 -21.01 -22.13 7.66
CA SER A 44 -19.94 -22.21 6.66
C SER A 44 -18.79 -21.29 7.05
N ASP A 45 -17.56 -21.66 6.68
CA ASP A 45 -16.38 -20.82 6.92
C ASP A 45 -16.34 -19.63 5.97
N TRP A 46 -16.86 -19.83 4.76
CA TRP A 46 -16.86 -18.84 3.68
C TRP A 46 -18.23 -18.73 3.01
N ILE A 47 -18.50 -17.55 2.45
CA ILE A 47 -19.68 -17.25 1.63
C ILE A 47 -19.21 -16.79 0.27
N LEU A 48 -19.70 -17.44 -0.79
CA LEU A 48 -19.48 -17.03 -2.18
C LEU A 48 -20.73 -16.34 -2.72
N PHE A 49 -20.64 -15.06 -3.08
CA PHE A 49 -21.62 -14.35 -3.88
C PHE A 49 -21.31 -14.57 -5.35
N TRP A 50 -22.31 -14.96 -6.14
CA TRP A 50 -22.13 -15.22 -7.57
C TRP A 50 -23.35 -14.85 -8.41
N ASP A 51 -23.13 -14.02 -9.43
CA ASP A 51 -24.13 -13.67 -10.42
C ASP A 51 -23.89 -14.49 -11.71
N TYR A 52 -24.77 -15.44 -12.00
CA TYR A 52 -24.59 -16.33 -13.15
C TYR A 52 -24.65 -15.62 -14.53
N ARG A 53 -25.02 -14.34 -14.56
CA ARG A 53 -24.91 -13.53 -15.78
C ARG A 53 -23.48 -13.28 -16.21
N ILE A 54 -22.51 -13.31 -15.29
CA ILE A 54 -21.10 -13.08 -15.60
C ILE A 54 -20.40 -14.31 -16.17
N GLY A 55 -20.94 -15.51 -15.94
CA GLY A 55 -20.36 -16.79 -16.32
C GLY A 55 -20.37 -17.80 -15.19
N LEU A 56 -19.59 -18.88 -15.33
CA LEU A 56 -19.51 -19.96 -14.36
C LEU A 56 -18.33 -19.78 -13.39
N PRO A 57 -18.53 -20.07 -12.09
CA PRO A 57 -17.44 -20.06 -11.12
C PRO A 57 -16.50 -21.26 -11.36
N ASP A 58 -15.19 -21.04 -11.19
CA ASP A 58 -14.21 -22.13 -11.08
C ASP A 58 -14.17 -22.63 -9.62
N GLU A 59 -14.98 -23.65 -9.33
CA GLU A 59 -15.12 -24.19 -7.98
C GLU A 59 -13.76 -24.71 -7.42
N LYS A 60 -12.95 -25.35 -8.25
CA LYS A 60 -11.64 -25.88 -7.83
C LYS A 60 -10.68 -24.73 -7.48
N TYR A 61 -10.63 -23.69 -8.30
CA TYR A 61 -9.82 -22.53 -8.03
C TYR A 61 -10.30 -21.78 -6.76
N ILE A 62 -11.61 -21.60 -6.61
CA ILE A 62 -12.22 -20.92 -5.46
C ILE A 62 -11.92 -21.68 -4.15
N ASN A 63 -12.03 -23.02 -4.16
CA ASN A 63 -11.64 -23.82 -2.99
C ASN A 63 -10.15 -23.65 -2.63
N ASN A 64 -9.27 -23.55 -3.62
CA ASN A 64 -7.85 -23.31 -3.35
C ASN A 64 -7.57 -21.91 -2.76
N LEU A 65 -8.43 -20.91 -3.00
CA LEU A 65 -8.29 -19.57 -2.41
C LEU A 65 -8.46 -19.59 -0.89
N THR A 66 -9.29 -20.47 -0.34
CA THR A 66 -9.51 -20.53 1.12
C THR A 66 -8.26 -20.88 1.92
N ASN A 67 -7.25 -21.48 1.26
CA ASN A 67 -5.95 -21.82 1.84
C ASN A 67 -4.87 -20.75 1.57
N GLN A 68 -5.24 -19.63 0.96
CA GLN A 68 -4.31 -18.55 0.64
C GLN A 68 -4.53 -17.35 1.58
N ILE A 69 -3.52 -16.48 1.69
CA ILE A 69 -3.68 -15.21 2.40
C ILE A 69 -4.72 -14.37 1.68
N GLY A 70 -5.74 -13.97 2.42
CA GLY A 70 -6.82 -13.11 1.96
C GLY A 70 -8.03 -13.32 2.84
N ASP A 71 -8.77 -12.26 3.10
CA ASP A 71 -10.01 -12.29 3.87
C ASP A 71 -11.22 -12.23 2.97
N VAL A 72 -11.00 -11.67 1.78
CA VAL A 72 -11.99 -11.54 0.71
C VAL A 72 -11.29 -11.71 -0.63
N PHE A 73 -11.91 -12.47 -1.56
CA PHE A 73 -11.48 -12.61 -2.94
C PHE A 73 -12.62 -12.20 -3.88
N HIS A 74 -12.31 -11.45 -4.95
CA HIS A 74 -13.36 -10.87 -5.79
C HIS A 74 -12.91 -10.62 -7.24
N LEU A 75 -13.86 -10.24 -8.12
CA LEU A 75 -13.64 -9.92 -9.53
C LEU A 75 -13.90 -8.45 -9.90
N GLY A 76 -13.87 -7.52 -8.93
CA GLY A 76 -14.30 -6.14 -9.14
C GLY A 76 -13.63 -5.39 -10.28
N LEU A 77 -12.32 -5.57 -10.49
CA LEU A 77 -11.60 -4.90 -11.59
C LEU A 77 -12.07 -5.40 -12.96
N LEU A 78 -12.53 -6.64 -13.07
CA LEU A 78 -13.02 -7.20 -14.30
C LEU A 78 -14.32 -6.51 -14.78
N PHE A 79 -15.12 -5.99 -13.85
CA PHE A 79 -16.40 -5.34 -14.11
C PHE A 79 -16.33 -3.82 -14.17
N GLY A 80 -15.12 -3.25 -14.27
CA GLY A 80 -14.91 -1.81 -14.47
C GLY A 80 -14.87 -1.00 -13.19
N LEU A 81 -14.75 -1.65 -11.99
CA LEU A 81 -14.62 -0.93 -10.72
C LEU A 81 -13.26 -0.25 -10.51
N GLY A 82 -12.27 -0.53 -11.37
CA GLY A 82 -10.94 0.07 -11.27
C GLY A 82 -10.92 1.60 -11.28
N GLU A 83 -11.88 2.24 -11.93
CA GLU A 83 -12.01 3.69 -12.04
C GLU A 83 -12.94 4.31 -10.98
N LEU A 84 -13.56 3.50 -10.11
CA LEU A 84 -14.56 3.96 -9.15
C LEU A 84 -14.07 3.91 -7.71
N PRO A 85 -14.56 4.78 -6.83
CA PRO A 85 -15.31 6.01 -7.15
C PRO A 85 -14.42 7.05 -7.84
N MET A 86 -14.95 7.71 -8.88
CA MET A 86 -14.20 8.73 -9.64
C MET A 86 -13.81 9.94 -8.78
N SER A 87 -14.62 10.26 -7.78
CA SER A 87 -14.34 11.36 -6.83
C SER A 87 -13.04 11.18 -6.05
N LEU A 88 -12.48 9.97 -5.97
CA LEU A 88 -11.17 9.74 -5.36
C LEU A 88 -10.05 10.46 -6.14
N ASN A 89 -10.24 10.73 -7.44
CA ASN A 89 -9.28 11.48 -8.25
C ASN A 89 -9.13 12.93 -7.78
N TYR A 90 -10.15 13.49 -7.12
CA TYR A 90 -10.12 14.85 -6.56
C TYR A 90 -9.45 14.92 -5.19
N LEU A 91 -9.19 13.78 -4.56
CA LEU A 91 -8.57 13.70 -3.24
C LEU A 91 -7.04 13.65 -3.36
N ARG A 92 -6.36 13.83 -2.23
CA ARG A 92 -4.90 13.67 -2.18
C ARG A 92 -4.52 12.26 -2.65
N PRO A 93 -3.63 12.11 -3.64
CA PRO A 93 -3.30 10.81 -4.21
C PRO A 93 -2.68 9.87 -3.17
N ASN A 94 -3.40 8.83 -2.80
CA ASN A 94 -2.86 7.65 -2.14
C ASN A 94 -2.87 6.52 -3.16
N TRP A 95 -1.69 6.08 -3.60
CA TRP A 95 -1.54 5.10 -4.67
C TRP A 95 -2.29 3.78 -4.38
N LEU A 96 -2.30 3.33 -3.14
CA LEU A 96 -3.03 2.11 -2.73
C LEU A 96 -4.54 2.20 -2.98
N LEU A 97 -5.11 3.40 -2.89
CA LEU A 97 -6.55 3.62 -3.07
C LEU A 97 -6.96 3.94 -4.50
N ILE A 98 -6.06 4.55 -5.28
CA ILE A 98 -6.39 5.09 -6.62
C ILE A 98 -5.76 4.31 -7.76
N LEU A 99 -4.67 3.56 -7.54
CA LEU A 99 -4.07 2.70 -8.56
C LEU A 99 -4.65 1.29 -8.50
N ASN A 100 -4.63 0.61 -9.61
CA ASN A 100 -5.03 -0.78 -9.73
C ASN A 100 -3.99 -1.51 -10.59
N SER A 101 -3.74 -2.78 -10.28
CA SER A 101 -2.99 -3.68 -11.13
C SER A 101 -3.74 -3.97 -12.43
N ASP A 102 -3.07 -4.59 -13.38
CA ASP A 102 -3.74 -5.14 -14.58
C ASP A 102 -4.80 -6.17 -14.16
N LYS A 103 -5.93 -6.17 -14.89
CA LYS A 103 -7.07 -7.09 -14.66
C LYS A 103 -6.75 -8.57 -14.84
N ASN A 104 -5.62 -8.91 -15.43
CA ASN A 104 -5.16 -10.29 -15.58
C ASN A 104 -4.25 -10.73 -14.41
N ILE A 105 -3.89 -9.82 -13.51
CA ILE A 105 -2.97 -10.07 -12.40
C ILE A 105 -3.75 -10.18 -11.09
N LYS A 106 -3.53 -11.26 -10.33
CA LYS A 106 -3.98 -11.38 -8.94
C LYS A 106 -3.29 -10.31 -8.10
N SER A 107 -4.06 -9.53 -7.34
CA SER A 107 -3.52 -8.37 -6.62
C SER A 107 -4.36 -7.96 -5.42
N ILE A 108 -3.83 -7.10 -4.57
CA ILE A 108 -4.62 -6.42 -3.55
C ILE A 108 -5.58 -5.44 -4.24
N SER A 109 -6.87 -5.52 -3.89
CA SER A 109 -7.85 -4.55 -4.35
C SER A 109 -9.02 -4.46 -3.37
N TRP A 110 -9.37 -3.25 -2.98
CA TRP A 110 -10.56 -2.97 -2.17
C TRP A 110 -11.85 -2.83 -3.00
N ARG A 111 -11.74 -2.94 -4.30
CA ARG A 111 -12.83 -2.73 -5.28
C ARG A 111 -13.78 -3.92 -5.32
N LEU A 112 -14.42 -4.25 -4.19
CA LEU A 112 -15.30 -5.42 -4.08
C LEU A 112 -16.54 -5.28 -4.96
N THR A 113 -17.08 -6.41 -5.37
CA THR A 113 -18.30 -6.49 -6.18
C THR A 113 -19.18 -7.64 -5.72
N PRO A 114 -20.51 -7.47 -5.58
CA PRO A 114 -21.41 -8.56 -5.20
C PRO A 114 -21.59 -9.60 -6.30
N GLN A 115 -21.23 -9.31 -7.55
CA GLN A 115 -21.35 -10.22 -8.66
C GLN A 115 -20.43 -11.45 -8.57
N ALA A 116 -19.26 -11.27 -7.93
CA ALA A 116 -18.32 -12.37 -7.65
C ALA A 116 -17.46 -11.99 -6.47
N CYS A 117 -17.80 -12.51 -5.28
CA CYS A 117 -17.11 -12.21 -4.04
C CYS A 117 -17.14 -13.40 -3.08
N LEU A 118 -15.97 -13.93 -2.76
CA LEU A 118 -15.76 -14.93 -1.72
C LEU A 118 -15.30 -14.20 -0.45
N ILE A 119 -16.04 -14.32 0.64
CA ILE A 119 -15.80 -13.62 1.90
C ILE A 119 -15.85 -14.57 3.08
N LYS A 120 -15.00 -14.38 4.08
CA LYS A 120 -15.09 -15.10 5.37
C LYS A 120 -16.42 -14.78 6.05
N THR A 121 -17.14 -15.81 6.52
CA THR A 121 -18.48 -15.67 7.09
C THR A 121 -18.52 -14.69 8.27
N ASP A 122 -17.51 -14.70 9.12
CA ASP A 122 -17.44 -13.80 10.27
C ASP A 122 -17.23 -12.33 9.87
N LEU A 123 -16.52 -12.08 8.77
CA LEU A 123 -16.44 -10.72 8.21
C LEU A 123 -17.76 -10.26 7.63
N PHE A 124 -18.48 -11.16 6.96
CA PHE A 124 -19.75 -10.81 6.35
C PHE A 124 -20.80 -10.38 7.38
N LYS A 125 -20.82 -10.99 8.57
CA LYS A 125 -21.71 -10.57 9.68
C LYS A 125 -21.55 -9.09 10.05
N ASN A 126 -20.37 -8.52 9.87
CA ASN A 126 -20.10 -7.11 10.11
C ASN A 126 -20.53 -6.21 8.94
N MET A 127 -20.83 -6.78 7.79
CA MET A 127 -21.18 -6.04 6.58
C MET A 127 -22.60 -5.44 6.64
N GLU A 128 -23.50 -5.99 7.48
CA GLU A 128 -24.90 -5.57 7.55
C GLU A 128 -25.06 -4.07 7.81
N SER A 129 -24.21 -3.49 8.66
CA SER A 129 -24.21 -2.05 8.95
C SER A 129 -23.81 -1.16 7.76
N PHE A 130 -23.06 -1.69 6.79
CA PHE A 130 -22.63 -0.95 5.60
C PHE A 130 -23.68 -0.95 4.50
N ILE A 131 -24.44 -2.02 4.43
CA ILE A 131 -25.36 -2.30 3.33
C ILE A 131 -26.56 -1.35 3.31
N GLN A 132 -27.02 -0.87 4.46
CA GLN A 132 -28.30 -0.15 4.61
C GLN A 132 -28.30 1.29 4.11
N HIS A 133 -27.13 1.84 3.68
CA HIS A 133 -26.97 3.27 3.46
C HIS A 133 -26.87 3.69 1.99
N TYR A 134 -26.82 2.73 1.09
CA TYR A 134 -26.68 2.94 -0.35
C TYR A 134 -27.96 2.51 -1.09
N GLU A 135 -28.28 3.20 -2.17
CA GLU A 135 -29.35 2.78 -3.09
C GLU A 135 -28.89 1.57 -3.91
N ASP A 136 -27.59 1.53 -4.27
CA ASP A 136 -26.97 0.45 -5.04
C ASP A 136 -26.10 -0.44 -4.15
N ILE A 137 -26.39 -1.74 -4.18
CA ILE A 137 -25.62 -2.78 -3.46
C ILE A 137 -24.13 -2.78 -3.86
N ASN A 138 -23.79 -2.39 -5.08
CA ASN A 138 -22.40 -2.32 -5.52
C ASN A 138 -21.59 -1.31 -4.70
N TYR A 139 -22.17 -0.14 -4.36
CA TYR A 139 -21.52 0.84 -3.48
C TYR A 139 -21.38 0.34 -2.04
N SER A 140 -22.30 -0.48 -1.57
CA SER A 140 -22.17 -1.13 -0.25
C SER A 140 -20.93 -2.04 -0.21
N PHE A 141 -20.69 -2.83 -1.26
CA PHE A 141 -19.51 -3.68 -1.35
C PHE A 141 -18.23 -2.87 -1.53
N LEU A 142 -18.24 -1.79 -2.31
CA LEU A 142 -17.11 -0.86 -2.45
C LEU A 142 -16.73 -0.23 -1.11
N ASP A 143 -17.72 0.30 -0.37
CA ASP A 143 -17.50 0.93 0.93
C ASP A 143 -16.98 -0.08 1.95
N PHE A 144 -17.54 -1.27 1.98
CA PHE A 144 -17.07 -2.34 2.83
C PHE A 144 -15.61 -2.70 2.53
N GLY A 145 -15.25 -2.93 1.25
CA GLY A 145 -13.89 -3.23 0.85
C GLY A 145 -12.89 -2.12 1.18
N PHE A 146 -13.30 -0.85 1.04
CA PHE A 146 -12.50 0.29 1.44
C PHE A 146 -12.22 0.32 2.95
N ASN A 147 -13.24 0.01 3.75
CA ASN A 147 -13.10 -0.05 5.20
C ASN A 147 -12.29 -1.28 5.65
N LEU A 148 -12.40 -2.41 4.96
CA LEU A 148 -11.56 -3.59 5.23
C LEU A 148 -10.08 -3.26 5.13
N ILE A 149 -9.65 -2.64 4.00
CA ILE A 149 -8.22 -2.31 3.81
C ILE A 149 -7.70 -1.32 4.85
N LYS A 150 -8.55 -0.38 5.29
CA LYS A 150 -8.22 0.59 6.35
C LYS A 150 -8.05 -0.06 7.71
N GLN A 151 -8.65 -1.22 7.93
CA GLN A 151 -8.64 -1.96 9.18
C GLN A 151 -7.64 -3.14 9.18
N GLY A 152 -6.86 -3.28 8.12
CA GLY A 152 -5.78 -4.26 8.03
C GLY A 152 -6.16 -5.59 7.39
N PHE A 153 -7.39 -5.74 6.91
CA PHE A 153 -7.77 -6.92 6.12
C PHE A 153 -7.15 -6.90 4.73
N VAL A 154 -7.11 -8.08 4.12
CA VAL A 154 -6.46 -8.30 2.82
C VAL A 154 -7.49 -8.71 1.77
N PRO A 155 -8.24 -7.75 1.18
CA PRO A 155 -9.10 -8.03 0.04
C PRO A 155 -8.25 -8.22 -1.22
N ARG A 156 -8.54 -9.28 -1.99
CA ARG A 156 -7.77 -9.66 -3.18
C ARG A 156 -8.64 -9.77 -4.43
N TYR A 157 -8.20 -9.14 -5.46
CA TYR A 157 -8.67 -9.40 -6.81
C TYR A 157 -8.07 -10.71 -7.33
N SER A 158 -8.89 -11.65 -7.82
CA SER A 158 -8.48 -13.00 -8.25
C SER A 158 -9.15 -13.39 -9.57
N PRO A 159 -8.56 -13.06 -10.72
CA PRO A 159 -9.19 -13.28 -12.04
C PRO A 159 -9.47 -14.75 -12.36
N GLY A 160 -8.79 -15.71 -11.73
CA GLY A 160 -9.03 -17.15 -11.93
C GLY A 160 -10.31 -17.69 -11.28
N MET A 161 -11.09 -16.87 -10.55
CA MET A 161 -12.38 -17.32 -9.97
C MET A 161 -13.42 -17.67 -11.00
N ILE A 162 -13.31 -17.19 -12.24
CA ILE A 162 -14.26 -17.42 -13.32
C ILE A 162 -13.67 -18.39 -14.34
N TYR A 163 -14.41 -19.48 -14.59
CA TYR A 163 -14.02 -20.50 -15.58
C TYR A 163 -14.39 -20.07 -17.00
N GLU A 164 -15.63 -19.64 -17.20
CA GLU A 164 -16.14 -19.20 -18.49
C GLU A 164 -16.75 -17.80 -18.34
N LYS A 165 -16.12 -16.83 -18.99
CA LYS A 165 -16.55 -15.43 -18.93
C LYS A 165 -17.59 -15.15 -20.00
N LYS A 166 -18.74 -14.58 -19.61
CA LYS A 166 -19.74 -13.99 -20.50
C LYS A 166 -19.55 -12.49 -20.62
N GLU A 167 -20.04 -11.92 -21.71
CA GLU A 167 -20.11 -10.46 -21.81
C GLU A 167 -21.03 -9.90 -20.73
N PHE A 168 -20.50 -9.01 -19.93
CA PHE A 168 -21.21 -8.32 -18.88
C PHE A 168 -21.17 -6.83 -19.14
N LYS A 169 -22.34 -6.17 -19.12
CA LYS A 169 -22.42 -4.72 -19.30
C LYS A 169 -21.74 -4.02 -18.12
N LYS A 170 -20.93 -2.99 -18.42
CA LYS A 170 -20.32 -2.14 -17.41
C LYS A 170 -21.39 -1.62 -16.44
N ILE A 171 -21.13 -1.74 -15.15
CA ILE A 171 -22.05 -1.28 -14.10
C ILE A 171 -22.10 0.25 -14.13
N ILE A 172 -23.30 0.81 -14.17
CA ILE A 172 -23.53 2.26 -14.08
C ILE A 172 -23.81 2.58 -12.62
N TYR A 173 -23.09 3.52 -12.08
CA TYR A 173 -23.16 3.90 -10.66
C TYR A 173 -23.89 5.20 -10.46
N SER A 174 -24.59 5.30 -9.34
CA SER A 174 -25.29 6.50 -8.90
C SER A 174 -24.29 7.55 -8.38
N GLU A 175 -24.41 8.81 -8.85
CA GLU A 175 -23.64 9.93 -8.27
C GLU A 175 -23.99 10.19 -6.82
N PHE A 176 -25.24 9.92 -6.44
CA PHE A 176 -25.71 10.04 -5.07
C PHE A 176 -24.94 9.10 -4.15
N ASP A 177 -24.81 7.83 -4.51
CA ASP A 177 -24.06 6.85 -3.73
C ASP A 177 -22.56 7.17 -3.67
N GLU A 178 -21.99 7.71 -4.74
CA GLU A 178 -20.62 8.20 -4.75
C GLU A 178 -20.39 9.33 -3.74
N LEU A 179 -21.31 10.27 -3.67
CA LEU A 179 -21.25 11.36 -2.69
C LEU A 179 -21.43 10.87 -1.25
N ILE A 180 -22.30 9.86 -1.03
CA ILE A 180 -22.44 9.19 0.27
C ILE A 180 -21.12 8.54 0.67
N PHE A 181 -20.50 7.80 -0.24
CA PHE A 181 -19.20 7.15 0.00
C PHE A 181 -18.14 8.17 0.42
N ILE A 182 -18.03 9.29 -0.28
CA ILE A 182 -17.08 10.35 0.08
C ILE A 182 -17.42 10.98 1.43
N LYS A 183 -18.71 11.24 1.69
CA LYS A 183 -19.16 11.84 2.94
C LYS A 183 -18.89 10.95 4.17
N ASN A 184 -19.03 9.63 4.01
CA ASN A 184 -18.81 8.67 5.08
C ASN A 184 -17.32 8.44 5.35
N ASN A 185 -16.50 8.33 4.31
CA ASN A 185 -15.13 7.89 4.42
C ASN A 185 -14.09 8.99 4.58
N PHE A 186 -14.45 10.24 4.28
CA PHE A 186 -13.51 11.37 4.29
C PHE A 186 -13.98 12.50 5.20
N SER A 187 -13.07 13.43 5.53
CA SER A 187 -13.42 14.58 6.36
C SER A 187 -14.36 15.55 5.63
N LYS A 188 -15.08 16.38 6.39
CA LYS A 188 -15.96 17.42 5.83
C LYS A 188 -15.25 18.31 4.81
N LYS A 189 -13.97 18.67 5.05
CA LYS A 189 -13.16 19.48 4.11
C LYS A 189 -13.03 18.79 2.77
N TRP A 190 -12.73 17.51 2.73
CA TRP A 190 -12.62 16.72 1.51
C TRP A 190 -13.96 16.56 0.80
N TYR A 191 -15.04 16.33 1.53
CA TYR A 191 -16.38 16.25 0.95
C TYR A 191 -16.74 17.56 0.22
N TYR A 192 -16.60 18.73 0.85
CA TYR A 192 -16.88 20.02 0.19
C TYR A 192 -15.93 20.31 -0.96
N TRP A 193 -14.67 19.90 -0.88
CA TRP A 193 -13.73 20.01 -1.99
C TRP A 193 -14.19 19.18 -3.19
N VAL A 194 -14.59 17.93 -3.00
CA VAL A 194 -15.13 17.06 -4.05
C VAL A 194 -16.38 17.70 -4.69
N LEU A 195 -17.31 18.21 -3.88
CA LEU A 195 -18.48 18.90 -4.38
C LEU A 195 -18.10 20.09 -5.27
N PHE A 196 -17.22 20.96 -4.80
CA PHE A 196 -16.72 22.10 -5.56
C PHE A 196 -16.09 21.65 -6.89
N ARG A 197 -15.27 20.60 -6.86
CA ARG A 197 -14.65 20.07 -8.09
C ARG A 197 -15.68 19.50 -9.06
N LYS A 198 -16.66 18.74 -8.59
CA LYS A 198 -17.76 18.20 -9.41
C LYS A 198 -18.60 19.31 -10.05
N ILE A 199 -18.85 20.42 -9.35
CA ILE A 199 -19.53 21.59 -9.91
C ILE A 199 -18.68 22.19 -11.04
N LEU A 200 -17.40 22.45 -10.80
CA LEU A 200 -16.51 23.06 -11.80
C LEU A 200 -16.31 22.18 -13.04
N THR A 201 -16.43 20.86 -12.90
CA THR A 201 -16.28 19.91 -14.01
C THR A 201 -17.62 19.50 -14.64
N ASN A 202 -18.72 20.12 -14.24
CA ASN A 202 -20.08 19.81 -14.69
C ASN A 202 -20.49 18.33 -14.51
N GLN A 203 -20.05 17.73 -13.40
CA GLN A 203 -20.29 16.32 -13.05
C GLN A 203 -21.27 16.16 -11.88
N LEU A 204 -21.96 17.22 -11.45
CA LEU A 204 -22.87 17.16 -10.31
C LEU A 204 -24.30 17.42 -10.77
N LYS A 205 -25.20 16.46 -10.54
CA LYS A 205 -26.63 16.65 -10.65
C LYS A 205 -27.17 17.37 -9.40
N VAL A 206 -27.87 18.48 -9.60
CA VAL A 206 -28.39 19.33 -8.52
C VAL A 206 -29.30 18.54 -7.56
N LEU A 207 -30.10 17.62 -8.08
CA LEU A 207 -30.98 16.77 -7.26
C LEU A 207 -30.19 15.86 -6.34
N ASP A 208 -29.10 15.25 -6.79
CA ASP A 208 -28.27 14.38 -5.99
C ASP A 208 -27.52 15.16 -4.89
N PHE A 209 -27.10 16.38 -5.21
CA PHE A 209 -26.54 17.30 -4.20
C PHE A 209 -27.54 17.63 -3.09
N ILE A 210 -28.78 18.01 -3.44
CA ILE A 210 -29.82 18.32 -2.46
C ILE A 210 -30.14 17.10 -1.58
N LYS A 211 -30.23 15.92 -2.16
CA LYS A 211 -30.41 14.68 -1.40
C LYS A 211 -29.30 14.46 -0.39
N THR A 212 -28.02 14.65 -0.80
CA THR A 212 -26.88 14.43 0.10
C THR A 212 -26.77 15.43 1.24
N LEU A 213 -27.28 16.66 1.09
CA LEU A 213 -27.32 17.65 2.16
C LEU A 213 -28.22 17.20 3.34
N LYS A 214 -29.32 16.51 3.04
CA LYS A 214 -30.28 16.02 4.03
C LYS A 214 -29.77 14.80 4.82
N LEU A 215 -28.78 14.09 4.31
CA LEU A 215 -28.23 12.91 4.98
C LEU A 215 -27.31 13.31 6.13
N LYS A 216 -27.55 12.78 7.30
CA LYS A 216 -26.58 12.81 8.40
C LYS A 216 -25.38 11.93 8.00
N LYS A 217 -24.17 12.31 8.45
CA LYS A 217 -23.00 11.44 8.32
C LYS A 217 -23.28 10.16 9.12
N ILE A 218 -23.30 9.03 8.44
CA ILE A 218 -23.49 7.75 9.09
C ILE A 218 -22.08 7.31 9.49
N PHE A 219 -21.81 7.35 10.78
CA PHE A 219 -20.61 6.71 11.31
C PHE A 219 -20.86 5.21 11.21
N THR A 220 -20.27 4.57 10.22
CA THR A 220 -20.13 3.12 10.28
C THR A 220 -19.34 2.81 11.56
N ASN A 221 -19.95 2.05 12.44
CA ASN A 221 -19.25 1.52 13.59
C ASN A 221 -17.98 0.86 13.06
N GLU A 222 -16.82 1.24 13.61
CA GLU A 222 -15.58 0.53 13.30
C GLU A 222 -15.90 -0.96 13.44
N ILE A 223 -15.59 -1.75 12.39
CA ILE A 223 -15.74 -3.19 12.49
C ILE A 223 -14.92 -3.55 13.71
N LYS A 224 -15.58 -3.91 14.80
CA LYS A 224 -14.89 -4.37 16.02
C LYS A 224 -14.28 -5.71 15.65
N LEU A 225 -13.05 -5.65 15.17
CA LEU A 225 -12.24 -6.82 15.02
C LEU A 225 -12.02 -7.43 16.39
N ASN A 226 -12.48 -8.65 16.59
CA ASN A 226 -11.77 -9.51 17.51
C ASN A 226 -10.33 -9.56 17.00
N ASN A 227 -9.38 -9.06 17.79
CA ASN A 227 -7.94 -9.04 17.46
C ASN A 227 -7.41 -10.41 17.00
N ASN A 228 -8.13 -11.47 17.26
CA ASN A 228 -7.85 -12.86 16.88
C ASN A 228 -7.98 -13.15 15.37
N ILE A 229 -8.59 -12.29 14.53
CA ILE A 229 -8.71 -12.57 13.09
C ILE A 229 -7.40 -12.25 12.35
N VAL A 230 -6.66 -11.25 12.80
CA VAL A 230 -5.33 -10.95 12.24
C VAL A 230 -4.29 -11.97 12.71
N ASP A 231 -4.45 -12.50 13.93
CA ASP A 231 -3.58 -13.55 14.49
C ASP A 231 -3.91 -14.94 13.94
N SER A 232 -5.04 -15.15 13.25
CA SER A 232 -5.35 -16.44 12.58
C SER A 232 -4.45 -16.74 11.38
N TYR A 233 -3.61 -15.81 10.97
CA TYR A 233 -2.43 -16.08 10.13
C TYR A 233 -1.24 -16.58 10.97
N SER A 234 -1.47 -16.99 12.23
CA SER A 234 -0.46 -17.65 13.05
C SER A 234 -0.01 -18.90 12.32
N LEU A 235 1.22 -18.84 11.96
CA LEU A 235 1.97 -19.82 11.22
C LEU A 235 1.90 -21.19 11.90
N ASP A 236 1.42 -22.16 11.16
CA ASP A 236 1.80 -23.55 11.43
C ASP A 236 3.33 -23.58 11.55
N ASN A 237 3.85 -23.88 12.75
CA ASN A 237 5.29 -23.92 13.08
C ASN A 237 6.14 -24.82 12.13
N LYS A 238 5.51 -25.50 11.20
CA LYS A 238 6.15 -26.31 10.15
C LYS A 238 6.71 -25.51 8.97
N LYS A 239 6.34 -24.23 8.79
CA LYS A 239 6.74 -23.41 7.62
C LYS A 239 7.94 -22.50 7.87
N THR A 240 8.36 -22.28 9.10
CA THR A 240 9.54 -21.47 9.46
C THR A 240 10.88 -22.06 8.97
N LYS A 241 10.90 -23.34 8.59
CA LYS A 241 12.10 -24.03 8.08
C LYS A 241 12.60 -23.55 6.70
N PHE A 242 11.87 -22.67 5.99
CA PHE A 242 12.14 -22.41 4.57
C PHE A 242 12.85 -21.08 4.25
N ILE A 243 13.06 -20.19 5.22
CA ILE A 243 13.78 -18.92 4.94
C ILE A 243 15.08 -18.90 5.75
N ASN A 244 16.03 -19.72 5.37
CA ASN A 244 17.40 -19.64 5.90
C ASN A 244 18.38 -19.03 4.86
N ASN A 245 17.87 -18.36 3.83
CA ASN A 245 18.69 -17.86 2.73
C ASN A 245 18.45 -16.36 2.54
N ILE A 246 19.04 -15.54 3.45
CA ILE A 246 18.80 -14.09 3.54
C ILE A 246 20.14 -13.35 3.46
N SER A 247 20.25 -12.38 2.56
CA SER A 247 21.30 -11.37 2.59
C SER A 247 20.78 -10.06 3.16
N ILE A 248 21.58 -9.36 3.96
CA ILE A 248 21.31 -7.98 4.37
C ILE A 248 22.06 -7.04 3.45
N ILE A 249 21.38 -5.99 2.91
CA ILE A 249 22.02 -4.93 2.13
C ILE A 249 21.98 -3.63 2.94
N ILE A 250 23.19 -3.05 3.17
CA ILE A 250 23.39 -1.84 3.94
C ILE A 250 24.15 -0.80 3.09
N PRO A 251 23.46 0.17 2.49
CA PRO A 251 24.14 1.33 1.88
C PRO A 251 24.68 2.25 2.98
N THR A 252 25.94 2.67 2.88
CA THR A 252 26.53 3.64 3.82
C THR A 252 27.24 4.77 3.11
N LEU A 253 27.29 5.94 3.79
CA LEU A 253 28.00 7.12 3.33
C LEU A 253 28.38 8.00 4.53
N TYR A 254 29.66 8.06 4.92
CA TYR A 254 30.21 8.83 6.06
C TYR A 254 29.61 8.48 7.44
N ARG A 255 29.20 7.21 7.69
CA ARG A 255 28.47 6.83 8.90
C ARG A 255 28.99 5.57 9.58
N TYR A 256 30.32 5.38 9.62
CA TYR A 256 30.93 4.16 10.16
C TYR A 256 30.53 3.87 11.61
N ASN A 257 30.43 4.88 12.47
CA ASN A 257 30.03 4.69 13.87
C ASN A 257 28.64 4.05 14.01
N TYR A 258 27.69 4.44 13.14
CA TYR A 258 26.36 3.83 13.10
C TYR A 258 26.42 2.43 12.50
N LEU A 259 27.13 2.28 11.40
CA LEU A 259 27.32 1.00 10.71
C LEU A 259 27.93 -0.05 11.64
N LEU A 260 29.02 0.27 12.37
CA LEU A 260 29.65 -0.66 13.32
C LEU A 260 28.69 -1.08 14.45
N ARG A 261 27.86 -0.15 14.95
CA ARG A 261 26.82 -0.48 15.93
C ARG A 261 25.82 -1.46 15.35
N LEU A 262 25.32 -1.21 14.14
CA LEU A 262 24.38 -2.10 13.46
C LEU A 262 25.01 -3.48 13.22
N LEU A 263 26.25 -3.57 12.78
CA LEU A 263 26.96 -4.84 12.58
C LEU A 263 27.06 -5.66 13.88
N LYS A 264 27.34 -5.02 15.04
CA LYS A 264 27.31 -5.69 16.35
C LYS A 264 25.93 -6.26 16.67
N GLN A 265 24.86 -5.54 16.33
CA GLN A 265 23.49 -6.02 16.54
C GLN A 265 23.11 -7.13 15.58
N ILE A 266 23.60 -7.12 14.33
CA ILE A 266 23.40 -8.21 13.36
C ILE A 266 24.16 -9.47 13.82
N ASN A 267 25.37 -9.32 14.34
CA ASN A 267 26.18 -10.44 14.87
C ASN A 267 25.52 -11.13 16.08
N ASN A 268 24.58 -10.45 16.75
CA ASN A 268 23.83 -10.94 17.91
C ASN A 268 22.38 -11.33 17.61
N GLN A 269 22.01 -11.51 16.32
CA GLN A 269 20.66 -11.93 15.95
C GLN A 269 20.39 -13.39 16.33
N ASN A 270 19.14 -13.71 16.69
CA ASN A 270 18.70 -15.10 16.93
C ASN A 270 18.86 -15.97 15.68
N ILE A 271 18.57 -15.37 14.51
CA ILE A 271 18.78 -16.00 13.20
C ILE A 271 19.80 -15.13 12.45
N LEU A 272 20.95 -15.72 12.10
CA LEU A 272 22.00 -15.01 11.38
C LEU A 272 21.68 -14.94 9.87
N PRO A 273 22.02 -13.83 9.19
CA PRO A 273 21.96 -13.77 7.74
C PRO A 273 23.07 -14.62 7.12
N ASN A 274 22.86 -15.12 5.89
CA ASN A 274 23.89 -15.82 5.13
C ASN A 274 24.99 -14.87 4.65
N GLN A 275 24.64 -13.60 4.41
CA GLN A 275 25.57 -12.61 3.90
C GLN A 275 25.17 -11.21 4.35
N VAL A 276 26.14 -10.36 4.67
CA VAL A 276 25.96 -8.93 4.92
C VAL A 276 26.71 -8.14 3.85
N ILE A 277 25.97 -7.51 2.96
CA ILE A 277 26.50 -6.77 1.81
C ILE A 277 26.48 -5.28 2.18
N ILE A 278 27.66 -4.71 2.36
CA ILE A 278 27.84 -3.29 2.67
C ILE A 278 28.26 -2.56 1.40
N ILE A 279 27.46 -1.57 1.00
CA ILE A 279 27.75 -0.74 -0.17
C ILE A 279 28.22 0.62 0.30
N ASP A 280 29.53 0.80 0.36
CA ASP A 280 30.18 2.00 0.85
C ASP A 280 30.41 3.01 -0.28
N GLN A 281 29.80 4.18 -0.15
CA GLN A 281 29.87 5.28 -1.10
C GLN A 281 30.79 6.41 -0.62
N THR A 282 31.49 6.19 0.50
CA THR A 282 32.40 7.16 1.08
C THR A 282 33.63 7.32 0.18
N PRO A 283 34.06 8.57 -0.14
CA PRO A 283 35.30 8.80 -0.87
C PRO A 283 36.49 8.17 -0.17
N ILE A 284 37.48 7.71 -0.95
CA ILE A 284 38.59 6.90 -0.44
C ILE A 284 39.36 7.55 0.71
N GLU A 285 39.51 8.87 0.67
CA GLU A 285 40.21 9.67 1.68
C GLU A 285 39.51 9.74 3.04
N TYR A 286 38.23 9.34 3.11
CA TYR A 286 37.43 9.34 4.34
C TYR A 286 36.97 7.94 4.74
N ARG A 287 37.47 6.89 4.08
CA ARG A 287 37.13 5.51 4.42
C ARG A 287 37.79 5.06 5.69
N GLU A 288 37.01 4.43 6.55
CA GLU A 288 37.51 3.74 7.74
C GLU A 288 37.60 2.23 7.45
N ASN A 289 38.63 1.60 8.02
CA ASN A 289 38.77 0.14 7.92
C ASN A 289 37.82 -0.54 8.92
N ILE A 290 37.01 -1.48 8.42
CA ILE A 290 36.14 -2.30 9.25
C ILE A 290 36.89 -3.59 9.58
N ASN A 291 37.22 -3.77 10.86
CA ASN A 291 37.82 -5.00 11.35
C ASN A 291 36.79 -6.13 11.36
N LYS A 292 36.79 -6.96 10.31
CA LYS A 292 35.83 -8.07 10.17
C LYS A 292 35.92 -9.12 11.27
N SER A 293 37.10 -9.25 11.93
CA SER A 293 37.26 -10.23 13.03
C SER A 293 36.43 -9.92 14.28
N GLU A 294 35.93 -8.68 14.41
CA GLU A 294 34.97 -8.32 15.45
C GLU A 294 33.55 -8.86 15.19
N PHE A 295 33.29 -9.38 14.02
CA PHE A 295 31.98 -9.89 13.55
C PHE A 295 32.12 -11.32 13.02
N ASP A 296 32.66 -12.20 13.83
CA ASP A 296 33.09 -13.56 13.49
C ASP A 296 31.97 -14.48 12.97
N LYS A 297 30.71 -14.16 13.27
CA LYS A 297 29.52 -14.91 12.81
C LYS A 297 28.98 -14.41 11.47
N LEU A 298 29.53 -13.33 10.90
CA LEU A 298 28.99 -12.70 9.70
C LEU A 298 29.91 -12.87 8.47
N ASP A 299 29.34 -13.31 7.36
CA ASP A 299 29.97 -13.18 6.05
C ASP A 299 29.79 -11.76 5.50
N ILE A 300 30.78 -10.89 5.70
CA ILE A 300 30.72 -9.49 5.32
C ILE A 300 31.40 -9.27 3.96
N VAL A 301 30.60 -8.83 2.98
CA VAL A 301 31.07 -8.41 1.66
C VAL A 301 31.03 -6.88 1.56
N MET A 302 32.18 -6.26 1.29
CA MET A 302 32.32 -4.82 1.12
C MET A 302 32.44 -4.46 -0.36
N ILE A 303 31.58 -3.56 -0.84
CA ILE A 303 31.63 -2.98 -2.19
C ILE A 303 31.80 -1.48 -2.07
N TYR A 304 32.80 -0.95 -2.75
CA TYR A 304 33.10 0.47 -2.75
C TYR A 304 32.63 1.12 -4.06
N LEU A 305 31.74 2.11 -3.95
CA LEU A 305 31.26 2.86 -5.11
C LEU A 305 31.98 4.21 -5.23
N LYS A 306 32.31 4.57 -6.48
CA LYS A 306 32.85 5.91 -6.78
C LYS A 306 31.76 6.98 -6.85
N LYS A 307 30.53 6.58 -7.19
CA LYS A 307 29.40 7.49 -7.37
C LYS A 307 28.41 7.33 -6.22
N MET A 308 28.04 8.45 -5.60
CA MET A 308 27.04 8.49 -4.55
C MET A 308 25.63 8.40 -5.13
N GLY A 309 24.78 7.51 -4.61
CA GLY A 309 23.40 7.35 -5.03
C GLY A 309 22.72 6.23 -4.26
N GLN A 310 21.62 6.56 -3.59
CA GLN A 310 20.92 5.57 -2.73
C GLN A 310 20.31 4.40 -3.53
N SER A 311 19.75 4.69 -4.72
CA SER A 311 19.17 3.66 -5.59
C SER A 311 20.27 2.81 -6.21
N THR A 312 21.32 3.46 -6.72
CA THR A 312 22.50 2.77 -7.28
C THR A 312 23.12 1.84 -6.24
N ALA A 313 23.32 2.30 -5.01
CA ALA A 313 23.91 1.45 -3.96
C ALA A 313 23.06 0.20 -3.67
N ARG A 314 21.73 0.35 -3.51
CA ARG A 314 20.86 -0.80 -3.30
C ARG A 314 20.86 -1.75 -4.51
N ASN A 315 20.88 -1.20 -5.72
CA ASN A 315 20.92 -1.99 -6.95
C ASN A 315 22.20 -2.83 -7.05
N GLU A 316 23.36 -2.27 -6.74
CA GLU A 316 24.61 -3.02 -6.73
C GLU A 316 24.59 -4.15 -5.68
N GLY A 317 24.02 -3.88 -4.49
CA GLY A 317 23.82 -4.92 -3.48
C GLY A 317 22.91 -6.06 -3.97
N ILE A 318 21.80 -5.74 -4.66
CA ILE A 318 20.88 -6.75 -5.21
C ILE A 318 21.57 -7.61 -6.26
N LYS A 319 22.40 -7.02 -7.13
CA LYS A 319 23.06 -7.74 -8.23
C LYS A 319 24.05 -8.82 -7.76
N ILE A 320 24.71 -8.59 -6.62
CA ILE A 320 25.70 -9.53 -6.05
C ILE A 320 25.10 -10.46 -4.98
N CYS A 321 23.82 -10.29 -4.68
CA CYS A 321 23.14 -11.10 -3.70
C CYS A 321 23.01 -12.55 -4.19
N LYS A 322 23.51 -13.52 -3.38
CA LYS A 322 23.47 -14.96 -3.69
C LYS A 322 22.28 -15.68 -3.05
N THR A 323 21.49 -14.99 -2.26
CA THR A 323 20.36 -15.55 -1.51
C THR A 323 19.02 -15.32 -2.19
N ASP A 324 17.97 -16.00 -1.72
CA ASP A 324 16.63 -15.87 -2.27
C ASP A 324 15.87 -14.64 -1.73
N TYR A 325 16.32 -14.12 -0.58
CA TYR A 325 15.68 -12.98 0.09
C TYR A 325 16.72 -11.90 0.41
N VAL A 326 16.28 -10.66 0.29
CA VAL A 326 17.05 -9.48 0.66
C VAL A 326 16.34 -8.73 1.77
N LEU A 327 17.04 -8.49 2.87
CA LEU A 327 16.63 -7.59 3.96
C LEU A 327 17.35 -6.25 3.79
N PHE A 328 16.62 -5.20 3.51
CA PHE A 328 17.19 -3.85 3.43
C PHE A 328 17.27 -3.22 4.81
N CYS A 329 18.46 -2.71 5.15
CA CYS A 329 18.71 -1.94 6.36
C CYS A 329 19.38 -0.60 6.01
N ASP A 330 18.94 0.49 6.65
CA ASP A 330 19.70 1.74 6.64
C ASP A 330 20.87 1.64 7.65
N ASP A 331 21.96 2.35 7.41
CA ASP A 331 23.16 2.29 8.24
C ASP A 331 22.97 2.92 9.64
N ASP A 332 21.98 3.81 9.82
CA ASP A 332 21.71 4.58 11.04
C ASP A 332 20.47 4.10 11.81
N ILE A 333 20.23 2.77 11.82
CA ILE A 333 19.17 2.14 12.61
C ILE A 333 19.74 1.31 13.77
N GLU A 334 18.89 1.06 14.79
CA GLU A 334 19.12 0.03 15.81
C GLU A 334 18.01 -1.00 15.74
N ILE A 335 18.39 -2.28 15.92
CA ILE A 335 17.53 -3.44 15.78
C ILE A 335 17.56 -4.31 17.04
N LYS A 336 16.50 -5.07 17.29
CA LYS A 336 16.44 -6.09 18.35
C LYS A 336 16.99 -7.43 17.86
N ASN A 337 17.35 -8.34 18.78
CA ASN A 337 17.92 -9.64 18.46
C ASN A 337 16.98 -10.56 17.66
N ASN A 338 15.67 -10.35 17.71
CA ASN A 338 14.66 -11.10 16.97
C ASN A 338 14.19 -10.38 15.66
N PHE A 339 14.96 -9.41 15.17
CA PHE A 339 14.57 -8.59 14.04
C PHE A 339 14.42 -9.40 12.74
N ILE A 340 15.41 -10.23 12.41
CA ILE A 340 15.38 -11.09 11.21
C ILE A 340 14.27 -12.15 11.35
N GLU A 341 14.16 -12.77 12.51
CA GLU A 341 13.13 -13.76 12.84
C GLU A 341 11.71 -13.20 12.61
N ASN A 342 11.42 -12.00 13.13
CA ASN A 342 10.13 -11.35 12.96
C ASN A 342 9.83 -11.03 11.49
N HIS A 343 10.83 -10.65 10.69
CA HIS A 343 10.64 -10.44 9.25
C HIS A 343 10.32 -11.75 8.53
N ILE A 344 10.98 -12.83 8.90
CA ILE A 344 10.71 -14.17 8.39
C ILE A 344 9.25 -14.54 8.69
N GLU A 345 8.82 -14.43 9.92
CA GLU A 345 7.45 -14.73 10.35
C GLU A 345 6.40 -13.88 9.63
N ASN A 346 6.68 -12.60 9.38
CA ASN A 346 5.76 -11.71 8.69
C ASN A 346 5.67 -11.98 7.17
N SER A 347 6.69 -12.60 6.57
CA SER A 347 6.76 -12.82 5.10
C SER A 347 6.23 -14.18 4.62
N ILE A 348 6.01 -15.12 5.54
CA ILE A 348 5.99 -16.54 5.22
C ILE A 348 4.76 -17.10 4.51
N PRO A 349 3.52 -16.64 4.65
CA PRO A 349 2.46 -17.52 4.20
C PRO A 349 2.34 -17.69 2.69
N ASN A 350 2.92 -16.80 1.88
CA ASN A 350 2.83 -16.89 0.41
C ASN A 350 4.03 -16.30 -0.30
N ASN A 351 4.38 -16.93 -1.42
CA ASN A 351 5.46 -16.52 -2.33
C ASN A 351 5.30 -15.12 -2.97
N ASP A 352 4.25 -14.36 -2.62
CA ASP A 352 3.95 -13.01 -3.16
C ASP A 352 3.95 -11.91 -2.08
N THR A 353 4.49 -12.18 -0.89
CA THR A 353 4.44 -11.27 0.26
C THR A 353 5.82 -10.68 0.57
N ILE A 354 5.81 -9.39 0.93
CA ILE A 354 6.95 -8.59 1.37
C ILE A 354 6.69 -8.17 2.81
N SER A 355 7.66 -8.41 3.70
CA SER A 355 7.59 -7.95 5.08
C SER A 355 8.17 -6.55 5.22
N CYS A 356 7.42 -5.63 5.82
CA CYS A 356 7.89 -4.31 6.19
C CYS A 356 7.70 -4.08 7.70
N GLY A 357 8.65 -3.40 8.32
CA GLY A 357 8.56 -2.94 9.70
C GLY A 357 8.35 -1.43 9.80
N THR A 358 8.40 -0.92 11.03
CA THR A 358 8.19 0.49 11.39
C THR A 358 9.50 1.11 11.88
N ALA A 359 9.79 2.34 11.47
CA ALA A 359 10.89 3.14 12.02
C ALA A 359 10.37 4.18 13.01
N ILE A 360 10.99 4.26 14.19
CA ILE A 360 10.73 5.29 15.20
C ILE A 360 11.95 6.16 15.37
N GLU A 361 11.77 7.42 15.80
CA GLU A 361 12.82 8.42 15.85
C GLU A 361 13.23 8.80 17.26
N SER A 362 12.46 8.44 18.25
CA SER A 362 12.72 8.68 19.67
C SER A 362 12.08 7.59 20.50
N ASP A 363 12.77 7.22 21.54
CA ASP A 363 12.38 6.29 22.61
C ASP A 363 11.36 5.21 22.22
N ILE A 364 11.87 3.99 22.10
CA ILE A 364 11.09 2.77 21.84
C ILE A 364 9.86 2.64 22.76
N ASN A 365 9.90 3.24 23.94
CA ASN A 365 8.85 3.18 24.96
C ASN A 365 7.69 4.18 24.74
N LYS A 366 7.83 5.14 23.83
CA LYS A 366 6.78 6.12 23.48
C LYS A 366 5.93 5.72 22.28
N LEU A 367 5.80 4.44 22.03
CA LEU A 367 5.01 3.90 20.94
C LEU A 367 3.50 4.03 21.22
N TYR A 368 2.97 5.22 21.02
CA TYR A 368 1.54 5.41 20.87
C TYR A 368 1.13 5.03 19.44
N TYR A 369 0.88 3.74 19.21
CA TYR A 369 0.35 3.29 17.93
C TYR A 369 -1.15 3.54 17.89
N LYS A 370 -1.53 4.43 17.03
CA LYS A 370 -2.93 4.59 16.63
C LYS A 370 -3.45 3.37 15.87
N ASN A 371 -2.54 2.54 15.34
CA ASN A 371 -2.82 1.31 14.59
C ASN A 371 -1.75 0.26 14.89
N SER A 372 -1.96 -0.56 15.92
CA SER A 372 -1.01 -1.59 16.40
C SER A 372 -1.19 -2.97 15.74
N TYR A 373 -1.82 -3.04 14.59
CA TYR A 373 -2.12 -4.29 13.89
C TYR A 373 -1.40 -4.39 12.54
N ARG A 374 -1.15 -5.62 12.11
CA ARG A 374 -0.65 -5.93 10.77
C ARG A 374 -1.61 -5.39 9.72
N ARG A 375 -1.08 -4.79 8.65
CA ARG A 375 -1.89 -4.22 7.58
C ARG A 375 -1.12 -4.16 6.27
N ILE A 376 -1.85 -3.95 5.18
CA ILE A 376 -1.24 -3.62 3.90
C ILE A 376 -0.50 -2.28 4.04
N ALA A 377 0.76 -2.26 3.66
CA ALA A 377 1.57 -1.05 3.73
C ALA A 377 1.23 -0.08 2.60
N GLU A 378 1.15 1.21 2.93
CA GLU A 378 1.02 2.31 1.95
C GLU A 378 2.37 2.69 1.30
N GLY A 379 3.45 1.98 1.62
CA GLY A 379 4.78 2.21 1.09
C GLY A 379 5.73 1.07 1.44
N PHE A 380 6.76 0.93 0.65
CA PHE A 380 7.88 0.04 0.93
C PHE A 380 8.84 0.75 1.89
N ALA A 381 9.23 0.11 2.99
CA ALA A 381 10.17 0.68 3.95
C ALA A 381 11.61 0.35 3.52
N GLY A 382 12.24 1.24 2.77
CA GLY A 382 13.56 1.00 2.14
C GLY A 382 14.73 0.69 3.10
N GLY A 383 14.57 0.88 4.40
CA GLY A 383 15.57 0.54 5.43
C GLY A 383 15.06 -0.45 6.49
N ASN A 384 13.90 -1.11 6.26
CA ASN A 384 13.30 -2.07 7.18
C ASN A 384 12.30 -2.96 6.41
N SER A 385 12.79 -3.75 5.43
CA SER A 385 11.93 -4.62 4.61
C SER A 385 12.67 -5.85 4.11
N LEU A 386 12.01 -7.01 4.21
CA LEU A 386 12.43 -8.30 3.65
C LEU A 386 11.64 -8.58 2.37
N ILE A 387 12.34 -8.79 1.26
CA ILE A 387 11.75 -9.02 -0.06
C ILE A 387 12.39 -10.22 -0.77
N PRO A 388 11.61 -11.10 -1.43
CA PRO A 388 12.15 -12.12 -2.33
C PRO A 388 12.86 -11.48 -3.53
N ILE A 389 14.11 -11.87 -3.78
CA ILE A 389 14.93 -11.30 -4.88
C ILE A 389 14.27 -11.48 -6.25
N LYS A 390 13.56 -12.58 -6.47
CA LYS A 390 12.83 -12.87 -7.71
C LYS A 390 11.80 -11.81 -8.09
N PHE A 391 11.35 -10.96 -7.14
CA PHE A 391 10.37 -9.91 -7.46
C PHE A 391 10.98 -8.83 -8.34
N PHE A 392 12.29 -8.60 -8.22
CA PHE A 392 13.01 -7.64 -9.08
C PHE A 392 13.05 -8.07 -10.55
N LEU A 393 12.88 -9.36 -10.88
CA LEU A 393 12.78 -9.83 -12.26
C LEU A 393 11.59 -9.19 -13.00
N LYS A 394 10.47 -8.99 -12.32
CA LYS A 394 9.27 -8.37 -12.89
C LYS A 394 9.17 -6.88 -12.64
N THR A 395 9.56 -6.42 -11.45
CA THR A 395 9.40 -5.01 -11.06
C THR A 395 10.56 -4.14 -11.52
N GLY A 396 11.70 -4.73 -11.88
CA GLY A 396 12.97 -4.03 -12.04
C GLY A 396 13.57 -3.58 -10.71
N LEU A 397 14.77 -3.04 -10.76
CA LEU A 397 15.55 -2.53 -9.63
C LEU A 397 15.03 -1.16 -9.15
N PHE A 398 15.70 -0.55 -8.16
CA PHE A 398 15.42 0.82 -7.77
C PHE A 398 15.70 1.80 -8.91
N ASP A 399 14.80 2.76 -9.11
CA ASP A 399 14.96 3.79 -10.13
C ASP A 399 16.09 4.76 -9.75
N VAL A 400 17.12 4.84 -10.59
CA VAL A 400 18.30 5.69 -10.35
C VAL A 400 18.01 7.19 -10.46
N ALA A 401 16.86 7.58 -10.99
CA ALA A 401 16.38 8.96 -10.93
C ALA A 401 16.27 9.48 -9.48
N PHE A 402 16.18 8.59 -8.52
CA PHE A 402 16.11 8.92 -7.07
C PHE A 402 17.46 8.87 -6.36
N ASP A 403 18.59 8.71 -7.05
CA ASP A 403 19.92 8.63 -6.41
C ASP A 403 20.21 9.80 -5.48
N LYS A 404 19.85 11.01 -5.90
CA LYS A 404 20.00 12.24 -5.13
C LYS A 404 18.67 12.78 -4.59
N GLY A 405 17.58 12.04 -4.80
CA GLY A 405 16.23 12.43 -4.43
C GLY A 405 15.62 11.49 -3.40
N MET A 406 14.47 11.89 -2.88
CA MET A 406 13.65 11.04 -2.01
C MET A 406 12.63 10.25 -2.84
N ARG A 407 11.98 9.27 -2.21
CA ARG A 407 10.84 8.51 -2.75
C ARG A 407 11.19 7.27 -3.58
N ALA A 408 12.45 6.82 -3.60
CA ALA A 408 12.84 5.57 -4.24
C ALA A 408 12.03 4.37 -3.72
N ASP A 409 11.82 4.32 -2.42
CA ASP A 409 10.99 3.34 -1.71
C ASP A 409 9.51 3.41 -2.10
N ARG A 410 8.96 4.63 -2.26
CA ARG A 410 7.58 4.80 -2.73
C ARG A 410 7.42 4.32 -4.18
N ASP A 411 8.38 4.61 -5.05
CA ASP A 411 8.40 4.16 -6.45
C ASP A 411 8.41 2.63 -6.53
N LEU A 412 9.34 1.98 -5.82
CA LEU A 412 9.41 0.52 -5.77
C LEU A 412 8.11 -0.08 -5.20
N GLY A 413 7.55 0.50 -4.12
CA GLY A 413 6.30 0.05 -3.54
C GLY A 413 5.13 0.08 -4.52
N ILE A 414 5.01 1.14 -5.34
CA ILE A 414 4.00 1.23 -6.41
C ILE A 414 4.21 0.12 -7.44
N ARG A 415 5.45 -0.10 -7.90
CA ARG A 415 5.75 -1.15 -8.90
C ARG A 415 5.47 -2.55 -8.38
N LEU A 416 5.81 -2.82 -7.12
CA LEU A 416 5.49 -4.08 -6.45
C LEU A 416 3.97 -4.30 -6.42
N PHE A 417 3.20 -3.30 -5.98
CA PHE A 417 1.74 -3.36 -5.97
C PHE A 417 1.14 -3.58 -7.37
N LEU A 418 1.60 -2.84 -8.38
CA LEU A 418 1.11 -2.97 -9.75
C LEU A 418 1.41 -4.35 -10.37
N ASN A 419 2.45 -5.04 -9.88
CA ASN A 419 2.78 -6.42 -10.25
C ASN A 419 2.09 -7.48 -9.37
N GLY A 420 1.15 -7.08 -8.51
CA GLY A 420 0.33 -7.98 -7.70
C GLY A 420 0.97 -8.46 -6.40
N TYR A 421 2.15 -7.95 -6.03
CA TYR A 421 2.81 -8.29 -4.79
C TYR A 421 2.19 -7.58 -3.58
N THR A 422 2.16 -8.27 -2.46
CA THR A 422 1.55 -7.79 -1.22
C THR A 422 2.63 -7.29 -0.26
N ILE A 423 2.54 -6.02 0.15
CA ILE A 423 3.43 -5.45 1.17
C ILE A 423 2.68 -5.44 2.49
N ILE A 424 3.15 -6.20 3.48
CA ILE A 424 2.55 -6.26 4.83
C ILE A 424 3.44 -5.49 5.80
N LEU A 425 2.85 -4.48 6.41
CA LEU A 425 3.47 -3.76 7.52
C LEU A 425 3.11 -4.44 8.84
N ASP A 426 4.13 -4.92 9.53
CA ASP A 426 4.00 -5.38 10.90
C ASP A 426 4.56 -4.32 11.86
N PRO A 427 3.70 -3.67 12.68
CA PRO A 427 4.15 -2.64 13.60
C PRO A 427 4.99 -3.17 14.76
N SER A 428 5.07 -4.49 14.99
CA SER A 428 5.94 -5.10 16.00
C SER A 428 7.41 -5.15 15.56
N ILE A 429 7.68 -5.11 14.25
CA ILE A 429 9.03 -5.05 13.68
C ILE A 429 9.51 -3.61 13.71
N VAL A 430 10.07 -3.20 14.84
CA VAL A 430 10.46 -1.82 15.10
C VAL A 430 11.96 -1.64 15.00
N VAL A 431 12.39 -0.60 14.29
CA VAL A 431 13.77 -0.11 14.32
C VAL A 431 13.82 1.30 14.86
N LEU A 432 14.84 1.61 15.68
CA LEU A 432 15.14 2.97 16.10
C LEU A 432 16.01 3.64 15.02
N HIS A 433 15.50 4.70 14.40
CA HIS A 433 16.20 5.40 13.33
C HIS A 433 16.80 6.71 13.87
N HIS A 434 18.12 6.76 13.93
CA HIS A 434 18.86 7.90 14.54
C HIS A 434 18.77 9.19 13.74
N ARG A 435 18.38 9.14 12.48
CA ARG A 435 18.39 10.31 11.58
C ARG A 435 19.75 11.03 11.61
N ALA A 436 20.83 10.28 11.44
CA ALA A 436 22.19 10.79 11.50
C ALA A 436 22.33 12.16 10.80
N ASN A 437 23.02 13.10 11.43
CA ASN A 437 23.09 14.51 10.99
C ASN A 437 23.93 14.72 9.73
N LYS A 438 24.81 13.76 9.40
CA LYS A 438 25.71 13.78 8.24
C LYS A 438 25.46 12.54 7.37
N GLY A 439 25.94 12.57 6.13
CA GLY A 439 25.92 11.44 5.21
C GLY A 439 24.55 11.12 4.60
N GLY A 440 24.46 10.06 3.82
CA GLY A 440 23.26 9.61 3.13
C GLY A 440 22.58 10.72 2.33
N LEU A 441 21.25 10.76 2.30
CA LEU A 441 20.47 11.79 1.58
C LEU A 441 20.73 13.22 2.06
N ARG A 442 21.27 13.41 3.27
CA ARG A 442 21.61 14.76 3.79
C ARG A 442 22.77 15.38 3.06
N HIS A 443 23.70 14.57 2.55
CA HIS A 443 24.77 15.04 1.68
C HIS A 443 24.20 15.77 0.44
N HIS A 444 23.04 15.38 -0.03
CA HIS A 444 22.33 16.01 -1.15
C HIS A 444 21.31 17.07 -0.72
N ASN A 445 21.32 17.55 0.50
CA ASN A 445 20.37 18.53 1.07
C ASN A 445 18.87 18.13 0.97
N GLN A 446 18.56 16.84 0.77
CA GLN A 446 17.19 16.40 0.46
C GLN A 446 16.28 16.24 1.68
N ARG A 447 16.82 15.99 2.88
CA ARG A 447 16.01 15.73 4.08
C ARG A 447 15.58 16.98 4.86
N LYS A 448 15.89 18.19 4.39
CA LYS A 448 15.51 19.43 5.11
C LYS A 448 14.01 19.72 5.13
N ILE A 449 13.18 19.06 4.32
CA ILE A 449 11.75 19.39 4.14
C ILE A 449 10.92 18.10 3.91
N THR A 450 10.95 17.13 4.82
CA THR A 450 10.27 15.84 4.56
C THR A 450 8.97 15.60 5.30
N PHE A 451 8.59 16.44 6.27
CA PHE A 451 7.39 16.19 7.05
C PHE A 451 6.34 17.29 6.93
N TYR A 452 5.09 16.84 6.86
CA TYR A 452 3.90 17.64 7.04
C TYR A 452 3.93 18.44 8.36
N GLY A 453 4.59 17.88 9.41
CA GLY A 453 4.86 18.55 10.68
C GLY A 453 6.05 19.51 10.70
N SER A 454 6.86 19.59 9.63
CA SER A 454 8.00 20.54 9.58
C SER A 454 7.59 21.98 9.24
N ARG A 455 6.31 22.26 9.12
CA ARG A 455 5.75 23.61 9.01
C ARG A 455 5.71 24.32 10.35
N GLN A 456 6.86 24.53 10.95
CA GLN A 456 6.99 25.39 12.12
C GLN A 456 7.20 26.85 11.79
N SER A 457 7.15 27.22 10.50
CA SER A 457 7.42 28.58 10.06
C SER A 457 6.31 29.09 9.14
N ILE A 458 5.80 30.28 9.43
CA ILE A 458 4.82 30.99 8.61
C ILE A 458 5.34 31.18 7.17
N ILE A 459 6.65 31.37 7.01
CA ILE A 459 7.29 31.74 5.74
C ILE A 459 7.61 30.52 4.84
N LYS A 460 7.76 29.31 5.43
CA LYS A 460 8.09 28.11 4.65
C LYS A 460 6.83 27.47 4.03
N LEU A 461 6.62 27.68 2.75
CA LEU A 461 5.54 27.02 2.02
C LEU A 461 5.89 25.55 1.73
N HIS A 462 4.94 24.65 1.97
CA HIS A 462 5.11 23.25 1.62
C HIS A 462 4.65 22.99 0.18
N ILE A 463 5.59 22.84 -0.70
CA ILE A 463 5.35 22.50 -2.11
C ILE A 463 5.92 21.11 -2.37
N PRO A 464 5.17 20.18 -3.02
CA PRO A 464 5.67 18.84 -3.35
C PRO A 464 7.02 18.88 -4.08
N SER A 465 7.87 17.92 -3.81
CA SER A 465 9.22 17.86 -4.40
C SER A 465 9.19 17.47 -5.88
N VAL A 466 10.33 17.62 -6.58
CA VAL A 466 10.50 17.10 -7.96
C VAL A 466 10.22 15.60 -8.00
N SER A 467 10.66 14.85 -7.00
CA SER A 467 10.41 13.40 -6.89
C SER A 467 8.92 13.06 -6.75
N ASP A 468 8.13 13.88 -6.03
CA ASP A 468 6.68 13.68 -5.92
C ASP A 468 5.99 13.89 -7.27
N PHE A 469 6.38 14.92 -8.04
CA PHE A 469 5.86 15.14 -9.39
C PHE A 469 6.34 14.10 -10.39
N TYR A 470 7.57 13.60 -10.24
CA TYR A 470 8.09 12.52 -11.07
C TYR A 470 7.25 11.25 -10.93
N ILE A 471 6.98 10.81 -9.70
CA ILE A 471 6.08 9.66 -9.41
C ILE A 471 4.69 9.91 -9.98
N SER A 472 4.15 11.10 -9.75
CA SER A 472 2.82 11.45 -10.25
C SER A 472 2.74 11.36 -11.78
N LYS A 473 3.74 11.87 -12.49
CA LYS A 473 3.80 11.82 -13.96
C LYS A 473 4.02 10.41 -14.51
N ARG A 474 4.69 9.54 -13.74
CA ARG A 474 4.95 8.16 -14.16
C ARG A 474 3.75 7.25 -13.99
N TYR A 475 2.97 7.41 -12.92
CA TYR A 475 1.97 6.42 -12.50
C TYR A 475 0.53 6.92 -12.49
N PHE A 476 0.29 8.22 -12.40
CA PHE A 476 -1.06 8.76 -12.26
C PHE A 476 -1.62 9.28 -13.57
N SER A 477 -2.95 9.21 -13.70
CA SER A 477 -3.67 9.73 -14.85
C SER A 477 -3.55 11.26 -14.98
N ASP A 478 -3.90 11.79 -16.15
CA ASP A 478 -3.90 13.25 -16.38
C ASP A 478 -4.86 14.00 -15.46
N ILE A 479 -6.01 13.39 -15.12
CA ILE A 479 -6.97 13.96 -14.17
C ILE A 479 -6.31 14.06 -12.79
N GLN A 480 -5.73 12.98 -12.31
CA GLN A 480 -5.03 12.94 -11.01
C GLN A 480 -3.84 13.90 -10.97
N ASN A 481 -3.12 14.06 -12.07
CA ASN A 481 -2.02 15.02 -12.18
C ASN A 481 -2.51 16.47 -12.11
N LYS A 482 -3.65 16.79 -12.75
CA LYS A 482 -4.29 18.12 -12.66
C LYS A 482 -4.75 18.41 -11.23
N GLU A 483 -5.37 17.44 -10.58
CA GLU A 483 -5.81 17.59 -9.19
C GLU A 483 -4.63 17.74 -8.22
N MET A 484 -3.55 16.99 -8.41
CA MET A 484 -2.33 17.17 -7.63
C MET A 484 -1.74 18.57 -7.75
N TYR A 485 -1.83 19.21 -8.92
CA TYR A 485 -1.41 20.59 -9.13
C TYR A 485 -2.21 21.56 -8.24
N TRP A 486 -3.56 21.48 -8.27
CA TRP A 486 -4.43 22.30 -7.44
C TRP A 486 -4.21 22.04 -5.94
N LEU A 487 -4.10 20.77 -5.55
CA LEU A 487 -3.83 20.40 -4.16
C LEU A 487 -2.45 20.85 -3.69
N ALA A 488 -1.47 20.98 -4.58
CA ALA A 488 -0.16 21.54 -4.24
C ALA A 488 -0.26 23.04 -3.90
N ILE A 489 -1.07 23.81 -4.64
CA ILE A 489 -1.34 25.22 -4.34
C ILE A 489 -2.10 25.33 -3.01
N LEU A 490 -3.23 24.64 -2.87
CA LEU A 490 -4.06 24.66 -1.67
C LEU A 490 -3.31 24.15 -0.44
N GLY A 491 -2.42 23.18 -0.63
CA GLY A 491 -1.56 22.66 0.42
C GLY A 491 -0.68 23.72 1.08
N THR A 492 -0.41 24.85 0.43
CA THR A 492 0.34 25.96 1.02
C THR A 492 -0.44 26.72 2.10
N PHE A 493 -1.77 26.62 2.10
CA PHE A 493 -2.66 27.22 3.10
C PHE A 493 -2.87 26.34 4.34
N ALA A 494 -2.41 25.07 4.33
CA ALA A 494 -2.54 24.20 5.47
C ALA A 494 -1.53 24.60 6.57
N TYR A 495 -1.97 24.81 7.79
CA TYR A 495 -1.15 25.22 8.94
C TYR A 495 -1.47 24.41 10.20
N HIS A 496 -0.45 24.25 11.05
CA HIS A 496 -0.56 23.65 12.36
C HIS A 496 0.01 24.63 13.41
N GLY A 497 -0.86 25.36 14.09
CA GLY A 497 -0.49 26.33 15.09
C GLY A 497 -1.70 27.03 15.71
N ASN A 498 -1.48 28.15 16.40
CA ASN A 498 -2.56 28.95 16.97
C ASN A 498 -3.32 29.74 15.86
N LYS A 499 -4.49 30.29 16.22
CA LYS A 499 -5.37 31.00 15.27
C LYS A 499 -4.68 32.19 14.59
N ILE A 500 -3.84 32.95 15.33
CA ILE A 500 -3.13 34.13 14.80
C ILE A 500 -2.11 33.69 13.75
N SER A 501 -1.30 32.71 14.05
CA SER A 501 -0.33 32.16 13.10
C SER A 501 -1.00 31.57 11.86
N PHE A 502 -2.19 30.98 12.00
CA PHE A 502 -2.99 30.49 10.87
C PHE A 502 -3.41 31.66 9.95
N ILE A 503 -3.92 32.76 10.51
CA ILE A 503 -4.31 33.94 9.73
C ILE A 503 -3.10 34.51 8.99
N LEU A 504 -1.98 34.75 9.70
CA LEU A 504 -0.76 35.30 9.12
C LEU A 504 -0.21 34.40 7.99
N GLN A 505 -0.22 33.09 8.18
CA GLN A 505 0.24 32.18 7.14
C GLN A 505 -0.73 32.13 5.95
N THR A 506 -2.02 32.21 6.19
CA THR A 506 -3.03 32.26 5.11
C THR A 506 -2.81 33.48 4.24
N LEU A 507 -2.63 34.67 4.84
CA LEU A 507 -2.30 35.91 4.14
C LEU A 507 -0.97 35.78 3.38
N TYR A 508 0.08 35.30 4.03
CA TYR A 508 1.37 35.07 3.38
C TYR A 508 1.26 34.10 2.20
N SER A 509 0.54 32.98 2.35
CA SER A 509 0.32 32.01 1.28
C SER A 509 -0.43 32.64 0.10
N PHE A 510 -1.41 33.50 0.37
CA PHE A 510 -2.16 34.23 -0.66
C PHE A 510 -1.24 35.12 -1.49
N PHE A 511 -0.44 35.98 -0.85
CA PHE A 511 0.53 36.82 -1.54
C PHE A 511 1.60 36.02 -2.30
N CYS A 512 1.92 34.83 -1.84
CA CYS A 512 2.90 33.94 -2.47
C CYS A 512 2.33 33.04 -3.57
N ILE A 513 1.03 33.12 -3.92
CA ILE A 513 0.44 32.28 -4.99
C ILE A 513 1.24 32.33 -6.29
N PRO A 514 1.62 33.51 -6.84
CA PRO A 514 2.39 33.56 -8.10
C PRO A 514 3.73 32.80 -7.98
N LYS A 515 4.46 33.00 -6.89
CA LYS A 515 5.71 32.29 -6.59
C LYS A 515 5.49 30.79 -6.43
N THR A 516 4.39 30.38 -5.79
CA THR A 516 4.02 28.98 -5.61
C THR A 516 3.76 28.32 -6.95
N ILE A 517 2.96 28.94 -7.82
CA ILE A 517 2.65 28.48 -9.17
C ILE A 517 3.94 28.32 -9.98
N TRP A 518 4.78 29.36 -9.99
CA TRP A 518 6.07 29.31 -10.66
C TRP A 518 6.95 28.15 -10.17
N THR A 519 7.06 27.99 -8.85
CA THR A 519 7.85 26.91 -8.25
C THR A 519 7.31 25.52 -8.62
N ILE A 520 5.99 25.33 -8.61
CA ILE A 520 5.33 24.08 -9.01
C ILE A 520 5.68 23.77 -10.47
N ASN A 521 5.52 24.77 -11.37
CA ASN A 521 5.81 24.59 -12.79
C ASN A 521 7.28 24.23 -13.05
N GLN A 522 8.22 24.88 -12.37
CA GLN A 522 9.65 24.53 -12.42
C GLN A 522 9.91 23.08 -11.97
N ARG A 523 9.27 22.64 -10.87
CA ARG A 523 9.43 21.26 -10.38
C ARG A 523 8.80 20.23 -11.32
N ILE A 524 7.66 20.55 -11.94
CA ILE A 524 7.04 19.71 -12.97
C ILE A 524 7.92 19.62 -14.21
N ALA A 525 8.53 20.73 -14.66
CA ALA A 525 9.45 20.72 -15.79
C ALA A 525 10.66 19.83 -15.52
N LYS A 526 11.30 19.96 -14.34
CA LYS A 526 12.41 19.08 -13.91
C LYS A 526 11.98 17.61 -13.80
N ALA A 527 10.77 17.33 -13.31
CA ALA A 527 10.25 15.97 -13.25
C ALA A 527 10.07 15.36 -14.65
N LYS A 528 9.58 16.14 -15.62
CA LYS A 528 9.49 15.71 -17.03
C LYS A 528 10.86 15.47 -17.65
N GLU A 529 11.85 16.31 -17.34
CA GLU A 529 13.24 16.13 -17.77
C GLU A 529 13.82 14.82 -17.21
N LEU A 530 13.64 14.55 -15.92
CA LEU A 530 14.05 13.28 -15.30
C LEU A 530 13.38 12.07 -15.97
N LEU A 531 12.09 12.16 -16.35
CA LEU A 531 11.43 11.08 -17.09
C LEU A 531 12.00 10.84 -18.48
N LYS A 532 12.49 11.90 -19.15
CA LYS A 532 13.20 11.77 -20.43
C LYS A 532 14.60 11.17 -20.25
N THR A 533 15.30 11.55 -19.18
CA THR A 533 16.64 11.04 -18.85
C THR A 533 16.61 9.58 -18.39
N TYR A 534 15.59 9.22 -17.60
CA TYR A 534 15.40 7.88 -17.02
C TYR A 534 14.06 7.28 -17.46
N PRO A 535 13.84 6.99 -18.76
CA PRO A 535 12.56 6.52 -19.26
C PRO A 535 12.23 5.10 -18.77
N LYS A 536 13.26 4.28 -18.58
CA LYS A 536 13.14 2.88 -18.17
C LYS A 536 13.68 2.64 -16.77
N ILE A 537 13.01 1.77 -16.03
CA ILE A 537 13.51 1.22 -14.78
C ILE A 537 14.66 0.25 -15.09
N PRO A 538 15.76 0.26 -14.33
CA PRO A 538 16.82 -0.72 -14.52
C PRO A 538 16.30 -2.14 -14.34
N THR A 539 16.63 -3.02 -15.27
CA THR A 539 16.23 -4.44 -15.22
C THR A 539 17.16 -5.24 -14.32
N PHE A 540 16.61 -6.30 -13.73
CA PHE A 540 17.37 -7.29 -12.98
C PHE A 540 17.36 -8.61 -13.76
N TYR A 541 18.53 -9.16 -13.97
CA TYR A 541 18.73 -10.49 -14.53
C TYR A 541 19.48 -11.30 -13.48
N LYS A 542 18.92 -12.43 -13.05
CA LYS A 542 19.69 -13.38 -12.24
C LYS A 542 20.71 -13.99 -13.21
N ILE A 543 21.98 -13.86 -12.90
CA ILE A 543 23.04 -14.57 -13.63
C ILE A 543 22.87 -16.01 -13.18
N ASP A 544 22.37 -16.87 -14.07
CA ASP A 544 22.39 -18.33 -13.85
C ASP A 544 23.88 -18.72 -13.81
N GLU A 545 24.33 -19.20 -12.64
CA GLU A 545 25.67 -19.76 -12.43
C GLU A 545 25.78 -21.13 -13.09
#